data_3a7130354af7c18c01d4bdf5ea2510ae
#
_entry.id   3a7130354af7c18c01d4bdf5ea2510ae
#
_cell.length_a   1.000
_cell.length_b   1.000
_cell.length_c   1.000
_cell.angle_alpha   90.00
_cell.angle_beta   90.00
_cell.angle_gamma   90.00
#
_symmetry.space_group_name_H-M   'P 1'
#
loop_
_entity.id
_entity.type
_entity.pdbx_description
1 polymer ?
#
loop_
_entity_poly.entity_id
_entity_poly.type
_entity_poly.pdbx_seq_one_letter_code
_entity_poly.pdbx_strand_id
1 'polypeptide(L)'
;MQRTVELEAEPAQSGTNPRNHEGRTIAWLLYSNRQRWIFLVILFLVTTSNYFDYFILSVLLEPIKHDFNLSDTLLGLLSGPGFAIVYAISGIPLALWADRGNRQKLITWALVGWSAMTAACGLAHSFWQLAVARFGVGALEPGAAPPAQSLVVDYCPPERRSMVIALLTMGASAIGYLLGVSLGGYTAATFGWRNSFLIAGAAGLILAVGTRALLKEPRCQLGFPSAQANVESFGQAITGLRRKRSFIFVLIGQSVCTIFAIAASLFIPSFMIRSLHASLLQVSETWGFAVATADFIGGMLGGWLGDILGKRDIRWYPRLAAIASALIIPIYWMALKSERLGSFIAIDFIAELVFSVGLPAAFSAVHAVCGNRRRATAVAALQFCFYLIGFGLGPLIAGALSDAFSSAYGENSLRYSLISMLGFLIPAAAAFWWASRTIHHDREDS
;
A
#
# COMPACT_ATOMS: atom_id res chain seq x y z
N MET A 1 46.27 -26.54 -46.98
CA MET A 1 46.76 -25.44 -46.13
C MET A 1 45.65 -25.09 -45.13
N GLN A 2 45.64 -25.81 -44.02
CA GLN A 2 44.70 -25.61 -42.92
C GLN A 2 45.32 -24.59 -41.99
N ARG A 3 44.57 -23.49 -41.69
CA ARG A 3 44.88 -22.60 -40.59
C ARG A 3 43.94 -22.97 -39.43
N THR A 4 44.48 -23.62 -38.45
CA THR A 4 43.95 -23.77 -37.11
C THR A 4 43.93 -22.39 -36.45
N VAL A 5 42.74 -21.93 -36.08
CA VAL A 5 42.57 -20.77 -35.19
C VAL A 5 42.47 -21.33 -33.77
N GLU A 6 43.54 -21.17 -33.03
CA GLU A 6 43.56 -21.37 -31.58
C GLU A 6 42.70 -20.28 -30.93
N LEU A 7 41.61 -20.68 -30.30
CA LEU A 7 40.83 -19.86 -29.36
C LEU A 7 41.58 -19.87 -28.03
N GLU A 8 42.38 -18.87 -27.81
CA GLU A 8 42.87 -18.52 -26.46
C GLU A 8 41.68 -18.18 -25.58
N ALA A 9 41.43 -19.01 -24.59
CA ALA A 9 40.49 -18.73 -23.51
C ALA A 9 41.08 -17.65 -22.61
N GLU A 10 40.58 -16.42 -22.72
CA GLU A 10 40.88 -15.37 -21.75
C GLU A 10 40.39 -15.79 -20.34
N PRO A 11 41.23 -15.69 -19.31
CA PRO A 11 40.83 -15.95 -17.94
C PRO A 11 39.82 -14.88 -17.50
N ALA A 12 38.69 -15.34 -16.95
CA ALA A 12 37.64 -14.49 -16.37
C ALA A 12 38.24 -13.47 -15.39
N GLN A 13 38.36 -12.23 -15.81
CA GLN A 13 38.73 -11.12 -14.97
C GLN A 13 37.59 -10.84 -13.99
N SER A 14 37.74 -11.31 -12.75
CA SER A 14 36.93 -10.96 -11.60
C SER A 14 37.32 -9.58 -11.05
N GLY A 15 37.14 -8.55 -11.85
CA GLY A 15 37.45 -7.16 -11.50
C GLY A 15 36.60 -6.21 -12.30
N THR A 16 35.26 -6.21 -12.04
CA THR A 16 34.41 -5.14 -12.55
C THR A 16 34.84 -3.82 -11.90
N ASN A 17 35.47 -2.95 -12.69
CA ASN A 17 35.79 -1.60 -12.26
C ASN A 17 34.50 -0.92 -11.75
N PRO A 18 34.41 -0.52 -10.47
CA PRO A 18 33.20 0.04 -9.89
C PRO A 18 32.85 1.46 -10.41
N ARG A 19 33.49 1.90 -11.51
CA ARG A 19 33.28 3.22 -12.10
C ARG A 19 32.57 3.08 -13.45
N ASN A 20 31.61 3.99 -13.71
CA ASN A 20 31.01 4.14 -15.04
C ASN A 20 31.98 4.85 -15.99
N HIS A 21 31.59 5.02 -17.30
CA HIS A 21 32.37 5.76 -18.31
C HIS A 21 32.70 7.20 -17.92
N GLU A 22 32.02 7.78 -16.91
CA GLU A 22 32.26 9.12 -16.36
C GLU A 22 33.13 9.10 -15.08
N GLY A 23 33.68 7.94 -14.70
CA GLY A 23 34.52 7.80 -13.50
C GLY A 23 33.76 7.77 -12.17
N ARG A 24 32.41 7.73 -12.19
CA ARG A 24 31.58 7.67 -10.99
C ARG A 24 31.43 6.23 -10.49
N THR A 25 31.57 6.04 -9.20
CA THR A 25 31.38 4.74 -8.58
C THR A 25 29.91 4.31 -8.64
N ILE A 26 29.66 3.11 -9.15
CA ILE A 26 28.32 2.56 -9.32
C ILE A 26 27.87 1.90 -7.99
N ALA A 27 26.79 2.42 -7.40
CA ALA A 27 26.36 2.08 -6.03
C ALA A 27 26.14 0.57 -5.80
N TRP A 28 25.51 -0.17 -6.74
CA TRP A 28 25.25 -1.60 -6.54
C TRP A 28 26.50 -2.48 -6.65
N LEU A 29 27.62 -1.97 -7.18
CA LEU A 29 28.88 -2.70 -7.24
C LEU A 29 29.67 -2.62 -5.93
N LEU A 30 29.29 -1.74 -4.99
CA LEU A 30 29.89 -1.64 -3.65
C LEU A 30 29.66 -2.88 -2.80
N TYR A 31 28.64 -3.68 -3.12
CA TYR A 31 28.18 -4.78 -2.30
C TYR A 31 28.14 -6.09 -3.08
N SER A 32 28.52 -7.19 -2.42
CA SER A 32 28.38 -8.52 -2.97
C SER A 32 26.93 -8.91 -3.23
N ASN A 33 26.67 -9.87 -4.10
CA ASN A 33 25.33 -10.37 -4.37
C ASN A 33 24.59 -10.81 -3.09
N ARG A 34 25.31 -11.50 -2.16
CA ARG A 34 24.76 -11.95 -0.88
C ARG A 34 24.33 -10.76 -0.02
N GLN A 35 25.16 -9.72 0.08
CA GLN A 35 24.82 -8.52 0.84
C GLN A 35 23.59 -7.80 0.27
N ARG A 36 23.53 -7.65 -1.07
CA ARG A 36 22.37 -7.02 -1.73
C ARG A 36 21.07 -7.79 -1.44
N TRP A 37 21.09 -9.11 -1.52
CA TRP A 37 19.94 -9.93 -1.16
C TRP A 37 19.52 -9.75 0.29
N ILE A 38 20.44 -9.71 1.24
CA ILE A 38 20.15 -9.44 2.66
C ILE A 38 19.48 -8.06 2.80
N PHE A 39 19.99 -7.02 2.13
CA PHE A 39 19.43 -5.68 2.20
C PHE A 39 18.00 -5.66 1.64
N LEU A 40 17.75 -6.30 0.51
CA LEU A 40 16.43 -6.37 -0.09
C LEU A 40 15.42 -7.14 0.76
N VAL A 41 15.86 -8.24 1.39
CA VAL A 41 15.02 -8.99 2.34
C VAL A 41 14.67 -8.13 3.55
N ILE A 42 15.65 -7.40 4.12
CA ILE A 42 15.37 -6.48 5.23
C ILE A 42 14.37 -5.39 4.83
N LEU A 43 14.55 -4.76 3.67
CA LEU A 43 13.61 -3.75 3.17
C LEU A 43 12.22 -4.33 2.92
N PHE A 44 12.15 -5.56 2.42
CA PHE A 44 10.89 -6.29 2.25
C PHE A 44 10.18 -6.53 3.58
N LEU A 45 10.91 -7.02 4.59
CA LEU A 45 10.35 -7.25 5.93
C LEU A 45 9.90 -5.94 6.60
N VAL A 46 10.67 -4.86 6.46
CA VAL A 46 10.29 -3.53 6.98
C VAL A 46 8.99 -3.05 6.33
N THR A 47 8.88 -3.18 5.01
CA THR A 47 7.65 -2.76 4.29
C THR A 47 6.47 -3.67 4.63
N THR A 48 6.71 -4.97 4.77
CA THR A 48 5.69 -5.93 5.22
C THR A 48 5.20 -5.60 6.63
N SER A 49 6.11 -5.24 7.56
CA SER A 49 5.74 -4.82 8.92
C SER A 49 4.86 -3.57 8.93
N ASN A 50 5.11 -2.62 8.03
CA ASN A 50 4.29 -1.41 7.87
C ASN A 50 2.84 -1.77 7.48
N TYR A 51 2.64 -2.63 6.46
CA TYR A 51 1.32 -3.09 6.07
C TYR A 51 0.66 -3.98 7.13
N PHE A 52 1.44 -4.81 7.81
CA PHE A 52 0.97 -5.61 8.93
C PHE A 52 0.35 -4.75 10.04
N ASP A 53 1.06 -3.70 10.48
CA ASP A 53 0.60 -2.78 11.53
C ASP A 53 -0.69 -2.04 11.15
N TYR A 54 -0.88 -1.77 9.87
CA TYR A 54 -2.13 -1.20 9.37
C TYR A 54 -3.29 -2.23 9.41
N PHE A 55 -3.07 -3.40 8.84
CA PHE A 55 -4.16 -4.38 8.65
C PHE A 55 -4.49 -5.22 9.90
N ILE A 56 -3.59 -5.34 10.88
CA ILE A 56 -3.90 -5.98 12.16
C ILE A 56 -5.10 -5.30 12.83
N LEU A 57 -5.23 -3.98 12.68
CA LEU A 57 -6.33 -3.23 13.28
C LEU A 57 -7.70 -3.70 12.77
N SER A 58 -7.83 -4.14 11.52
CA SER A 58 -9.10 -4.56 10.94
C SER A 58 -9.78 -5.70 11.71
N VAL A 59 -9.00 -6.68 12.16
CA VAL A 59 -9.49 -7.81 12.95
C VAL A 59 -9.59 -7.50 14.45
N LEU A 60 -8.92 -6.43 14.91
CA LEU A 60 -8.97 -6.00 16.31
C LEU A 60 -10.07 -4.98 16.60
N LEU A 61 -10.72 -4.38 15.56
CA LEU A 61 -11.75 -3.36 15.75
C LEU A 61 -12.90 -3.86 16.63
N GLU A 62 -13.37 -5.07 16.42
CA GLU A 62 -14.49 -5.61 17.18
C GLU A 62 -14.15 -5.89 18.66
N PRO A 63 -13.05 -6.59 19.00
CA PRO A 63 -12.59 -6.70 20.36
C PRO A 63 -12.37 -5.35 21.07
N ILE A 64 -11.79 -4.37 20.37
CA ILE A 64 -11.55 -3.02 20.91
C ILE A 64 -12.87 -2.29 21.17
N LYS A 65 -13.85 -2.42 20.24
CA LYS A 65 -15.19 -1.87 20.39
C LYS A 65 -15.85 -2.33 21.67
N HIS A 66 -15.84 -3.64 21.89
CA HIS A 66 -16.45 -4.23 23.08
C HIS A 66 -15.76 -3.81 24.37
N ASP A 67 -14.44 -3.75 24.38
CA ASP A 67 -13.66 -3.46 25.57
C ASP A 67 -13.79 -1.99 26.04
N PHE A 68 -13.86 -1.06 25.10
CA PHE A 68 -14.01 0.38 25.40
C PHE A 68 -15.44 0.90 25.19
N ASN A 69 -16.38 0.05 24.81
CA ASN A 69 -17.77 0.41 24.51
C ASN A 69 -17.88 1.56 23.49
N LEU A 70 -17.20 1.43 22.34
CA LEU A 70 -17.08 2.47 21.32
C LEU A 70 -18.21 2.38 20.29
N SER A 71 -18.50 3.54 19.68
CA SER A 71 -19.30 3.59 18.46
C SER A 71 -18.45 3.22 17.22
N ASP A 72 -19.10 2.84 16.12
CA ASP A 72 -18.43 2.54 14.85
C ASP A 72 -17.80 3.81 14.24
N THR A 73 -18.39 4.99 14.50
CA THR A 73 -17.82 6.28 14.14
C THR A 73 -16.46 6.51 14.81
N LEU A 74 -16.34 6.20 16.10
CA LEU A 74 -15.06 6.33 16.82
C LEU A 74 -14.00 5.34 16.30
N LEU A 75 -14.41 4.11 15.95
CA LEU A 75 -13.51 3.16 15.29
C LEU A 75 -13.07 3.66 13.90
N GLY A 76 -14.01 4.23 13.14
CA GLY A 76 -13.70 4.85 11.86
C GLY A 76 -12.77 6.06 11.98
N LEU A 77 -12.93 6.88 13.03
CA LEU A 77 -12.04 8.00 13.34
C LEU A 77 -10.62 7.53 13.70
N LEU A 78 -10.53 6.47 14.51
CA LEU A 78 -9.26 5.87 14.92
C LEU A 78 -8.46 5.32 13.74
N SER A 79 -9.14 4.67 12.79
CA SER A 79 -8.55 4.00 11.64
C SER A 79 -8.38 4.91 10.42
N GLY A 80 -9.15 6.00 10.35
CA GLY A 80 -9.28 6.88 9.19
C GLY A 80 -8.56 8.23 9.36
N PRO A 81 -9.31 9.33 9.59
CA PRO A 81 -8.77 10.70 9.49
C PRO A 81 -7.61 10.96 10.44
N GLY A 82 -7.67 10.46 11.66
CA GLY A 82 -6.63 10.68 12.65
C GLY A 82 -5.28 10.14 12.19
N PHE A 83 -5.27 8.93 11.67
CA PHE A 83 -4.08 8.31 11.10
C PHE A 83 -3.64 9.01 9.80
N ALA A 84 -4.56 9.21 8.84
CA ALA A 84 -4.26 9.73 7.51
C ALA A 84 -3.69 11.15 7.53
N ILE A 85 -4.24 12.04 8.37
CA ILE A 85 -3.77 13.43 8.49
C ILE A 85 -2.36 13.47 9.06
N VAL A 86 -2.11 12.73 10.13
CA VAL A 86 -0.78 12.69 10.76
C VAL A 86 0.25 12.06 9.81
N TYR A 87 -0.12 10.98 9.12
CA TYR A 87 0.70 10.35 8.09
C TYR A 87 1.09 11.32 6.97
N ALA A 88 0.12 12.09 6.45
CA ALA A 88 0.35 13.06 5.39
C ALA A 88 1.26 14.23 5.83
N ILE A 89 1.04 14.76 7.04
CA ILE A 89 1.84 15.87 7.58
C ILE A 89 3.28 15.43 7.85
N SER A 90 3.48 14.28 8.49
CA SER A 90 4.82 13.79 8.85
C SER A 90 5.59 13.26 7.63
N GLY A 91 4.88 12.80 6.59
CA GLY A 91 5.49 12.31 5.36
C GLY A 91 6.40 13.32 4.67
N ILE A 92 6.05 14.61 4.71
CA ILE A 92 6.85 15.67 4.07
C ILE A 92 8.24 15.83 4.73
N PRO A 93 8.36 16.08 6.03
CA PRO A 93 9.67 16.22 6.68
C PRO A 93 10.49 14.93 6.62
N LEU A 94 9.86 13.76 6.73
CA LEU A 94 10.55 12.49 6.64
C LEU A 94 11.08 12.21 5.23
N ALA A 95 10.36 12.58 4.18
CA ALA A 95 10.83 12.50 2.80
C ALA A 95 12.03 13.45 2.57
N LEU A 96 11.96 14.69 3.06
CA LEU A 96 13.10 15.64 2.99
C LEU A 96 14.33 15.11 3.72
N TRP A 97 14.14 14.44 4.85
CA TRP A 97 15.23 13.77 5.55
C TRP A 97 15.80 12.60 4.73
N ALA A 98 14.95 11.78 4.10
CA ALA A 98 15.37 10.70 3.22
C ALA A 98 16.22 11.19 2.03
N ASP A 99 15.88 12.35 1.46
CA ASP A 99 16.59 12.91 0.31
C ASP A 99 18.00 13.39 0.68
N ARG A 100 18.17 13.99 1.83
CA ARG A 100 19.43 14.65 2.25
C ARG A 100 20.23 13.86 3.26
N GLY A 101 19.58 12.96 3.99
CA GLY A 101 20.16 12.26 5.14
C GLY A 101 20.51 10.81 4.87
N ASN A 102 20.81 10.14 5.97
CA ASN A 102 21.10 8.71 5.98
C ASN A 102 19.76 7.93 6.05
N ARG A 103 19.39 7.27 4.94
CA ARG A 103 18.14 6.54 4.78
C ARG A 103 18.05 5.31 5.70
N GLN A 104 19.17 4.62 5.93
CA GLN A 104 19.26 3.50 6.87
C GLN A 104 18.91 3.95 8.30
N LYS A 105 19.48 5.09 8.75
CA LYS A 105 19.15 5.63 10.09
C LYS A 105 17.68 6.03 10.16
N LEU A 106 17.15 6.70 9.12
CA LEU A 106 15.76 7.11 9.08
C LEU A 106 14.82 5.90 9.18
N ILE A 107 15.00 4.87 8.34
CA ILE A 107 14.20 3.64 8.39
C ILE A 107 14.27 3.00 9.78
N THR A 108 15.48 2.90 10.35
CA THR A 108 15.67 2.28 11.67
C THR A 108 14.92 3.03 12.77
N TRP A 109 15.06 4.37 12.86
CA TRP A 109 14.39 5.17 13.89
C TRP A 109 12.88 5.24 13.69
N ALA A 110 12.42 5.31 12.45
CA ALA A 110 11.01 5.24 12.12
C ALA A 110 10.43 3.89 12.58
N LEU A 111 11.11 2.77 12.27
CA LEU A 111 10.70 1.43 12.66
C LEU A 111 10.68 1.25 14.19
N VAL A 112 11.71 1.72 14.91
CA VAL A 112 11.71 1.73 16.38
C VAL A 112 10.52 2.50 16.92
N GLY A 113 10.30 3.69 16.39
CA GLY A 113 9.25 4.58 16.88
C GLY A 113 7.84 4.02 16.66
N TRP A 114 7.50 3.59 15.41
CA TRP A 114 6.17 3.06 15.21
C TRP A 114 5.95 1.71 15.90
N SER A 115 6.97 0.85 15.99
CA SER A 115 6.84 -0.42 16.71
C SER A 115 6.64 -0.21 18.22
N ALA A 116 7.30 0.81 18.81
CA ALA A 116 7.05 1.20 20.19
C ALA A 116 5.60 1.75 20.38
N MET A 117 5.11 2.53 19.42
CA MET A 117 3.72 3.02 19.43
C MET A 117 2.72 1.87 19.22
N THR A 118 3.02 0.91 18.35
CA THR A 118 2.22 -0.33 18.21
C THR A 118 2.16 -1.11 19.52
N ALA A 119 3.29 -1.29 20.20
CA ALA A 119 3.28 -1.91 21.53
C ALA A 119 2.48 -1.07 22.55
N ALA A 120 2.57 0.27 22.50
CA ALA A 120 1.81 1.16 23.36
C ALA A 120 0.29 1.04 23.12
N CYS A 121 -0.18 0.69 21.90
CA CYS A 121 -1.59 0.37 21.66
C CYS A 121 -2.06 -0.79 22.54
N GLY A 122 -1.22 -1.82 22.75
CA GLY A 122 -1.53 -2.96 23.61
C GLY A 122 -1.59 -2.60 25.11
N LEU A 123 -0.96 -1.51 25.50
CA LEU A 123 -0.96 -0.99 26.89
C LEU A 123 -2.07 0.05 27.16
N ALA A 124 -2.89 0.36 26.15
CA ALA A 124 -3.93 1.37 26.28
C ALA A 124 -5.08 0.90 27.18
N HIS A 125 -5.48 1.72 28.12
CA HIS A 125 -6.62 1.53 29.05
C HIS A 125 -7.80 2.44 28.73
N SER A 126 -7.67 3.32 27.70
CA SER A 126 -8.74 4.19 27.23
C SER A 126 -8.63 4.42 25.73
N PHE A 127 -9.76 4.80 25.12
CA PHE A 127 -9.80 5.19 23.70
C PHE A 127 -8.75 6.25 23.34
N TRP A 128 -8.59 7.28 24.16
CA TRP A 128 -7.65 8.37 23.87
C TRP A 128 -6.18 7.94 23.93
N GLN A 129 -5.83 7.03 24.83
CA GLN A 129 -4.48 6.45 24.86
C GLN A 129 -4.23 5.64 23.60
N LEU A 130 -5.20 4.80 23.19
CA LEU A 130 -5.12 4.03 21.94
C LEU A 130 -5.01 4.97 20.72
N ALA A 131 -5.82 6.04 20.67
CA ALA A 131 -5.80 7.00 19.58
C ALA A 131 -4.44 7.72 19.46
N VAL A 132 -3.88 8.19 20.60
CA VAL A 132 -2.55 8.84 20.60
C VAL A 132 -1.47 7.86 20.12
N ALA A 133 -1.49 6.60 20.58
CA ALA A 133 -0.55 5.60 20.14
C ALA A 133 -0.68 5.32 18.63
N ARG A 134 -1.92 5.17 18.10
CA ARG A 134 -2.18 4.99 16.66
C ARG A 134 -1.75 6.18 15.82
N PHE A 135 -1.96 7.42 16.31
CA PHE A 135 -1.45 8.62 15.65
C PHE A 135 0.07 8.65 15.65
N GLY A 136 0.71 8.18 16.73
CA GLY A 136 2.16 8.01 16.79
C GLY A 136 2.69 7.00 15.77
N VAL A 137 1.98 5.88 15.55
CA VAL A 137 2.26 4.94 14.45
C VAL A 137 2.20 5.68 13.11
N GLY A 138 1.07 6.35 12.81
CA GLY A 138 0.87 7.09 11.56
C GLY A 138 1.90 8.19 11.32
N ALA A 139 2.42 8.82 12.39
CA ALA A 139 3.45 9.86 12.28
C ALA A 139 4.82 9.33 11.82
N LEU A 140 5.13 8.08 12.10
CA LEU A 140 6.47 7.51 11.90
C LEU A 140 6.55 6.56 10.70
N GLU A 141 5.46 5.91 10.32
CA GLU A 141 5.39 4.98 9.19
C GLU A 141 5.86 5.56 7.84
N PRO A 142 5.61 6.85 7.49
CA PRO A 142 6.11 7.41 6.24
C PRO A 142 7.65 7.41 6.11
N GLY A 143 8.37 7.24 7.23
CA GLY A 143 9.83 7.13 7.27
C GLY A 143 10.40 5.84 6.67
N ALA A 144 9.56 4.89 6.23
CA ALA A 144 10.04 3.61 5.69
C ALA A 144 9.95 3.52 4.16
N ALA A 145 8.77 3.69 3.55
CA ALA A 145 8.54 3.35 2.16
C ALA A 145 9.33 4.19 1.14
N PRO A 146 9.36 5.54 1.20
CA PRO A 146 10.15 6.33 0.26
C PRO A 146 11.65 6.07 0.37
N PRO A 147 12.28 6.05 1.56
CA PRO A 147 13.71 5.75 1.66
C PRO A 147 14.05 4.30 1.28
N ALA A 148 13.16 3.33 1.50
CA ALA A 148 13.35 1.96 1.05
C ALA A 148 13.40 1.87 -0.47
N GLN A 149 12.47 2.50 -1.19
CA GLN A 149 12.47 2.56 -2.65
C GLN A 149 13.73 3.26 -3.19
N SER A 150 14.17 4.33 -2.54
CA SER A 150 15.41 5.03 -2.89
C SER A 150 16.65 4.13 -2.71
N LEU A 151 16.71 3.31 -1.64
CA LEU A 151 17.79 2.34 -1.44
C LEU A 151 17.80 1.22 -2.48
N VAL A 152 16.63 0.76 -2.96
CA VAL A 152 16.56 -0.21 -4.05
C VAL A 152 17.28 0.29 -5.31
N VAL A 153 17.13 1.57 -5.64
CA VAL A 153 17.82 2.17 -6.80
C VAL A 153 19.34 2.05 -6.66
N ASP A 154 19.86 2.14 -5.43
CA ASP A 154 21.29 2.03 -5.15
C ASP A 154 21.78 0.57 -5.01
N TYR A 155 20.90 -0.37 -4.66
CA TYR A 155 21.29 -1.79 -4.50
C TYR A 155 21.08 -2.64 -5.75
N CYS A 156 20.25 -2.17 -6.69
CA CYS A 156 19.86 -2.95 -7.85
C CYS A 156 20.35 -2.32 -9.17
N PRO A 157 20.79 -3.14 -10.11
CA PRO A 157 21.04 -2.69 -11.49
C PRO A 157 19.71 -2.22 -12.14
N PRO A 158 19.76 -1.28 -13.09
CA PRO A 158 18.58 -0.64 -13.69
C PRO A 158 17.51 -1.63 -14.18
N GLU A 159 17.94 -2.75 -14.75
CA GLU A 159 17.06 -3.77 -15.38
C GLU A 159 16.16 -4.48 -14.35
N ARG A 160 16.56 -4.53 -13.07
CA ARG A 160 15.85 -5.23 -12.00
C ARG A 160 15.10 -4.31 -11.04
N ARG A 161 15.31 -2.99 -11.11
CA ARG A 161 14.73 -2.00 -10.19
C ARG A 161 13.22 -2.06 -10.12
N SER A 162 12.57 -2.05 -11.29
CA SER A 162 11.10 -2.05 -11.37
C SER A 162 10.48 -3.30 -10.73
N MET A 163 11.07 -4.47 -10.98
CA MET A 163 10.61 -5.72 -10.39
C MET A 163 10.77 -5.73 -8.87
N VAL A 164 11.91 -5.26 -8.36
CA VAL A 164 12.17 -5.22 -6.91
C VAL A 164 11.27 -4.19 -6.22
N ILE A 165 11.04 -3.02 -6.83
CA ILE A 165 10.09 -2.02 -6.31
C ILE A 165 8.68 -2.59 -6.28
N ALA A 166 8.24 -3.30 -7.32
CA ALA A 166 6.92 -3.95 -7.34
C ALA A 166 6.80 -5.01 -6.22
N LEU A 167 7.85 -5.79 -5.98
CA LEU A 167 7.89 -6.76 -4.88
C LEU A 167 7.80 -6.07 -3.52
N LEU A 168 8.54 -4.97 -3.32
CA LEU A 168 8.52 -4.18 -2.08
C LEU A 168 7.18 -3.46 -1.83
N THR A 169 6.44 -3.12 -2.89
CA THR A 169 5.13 -2.46 -2.74
C THR A 169 4.00 -3.47 -2.70
N MET A 170 3.76 -4.19 -3.80
CA MET A 170 2.63 -5.11 -3.92
C MET A 170 2.84 -6.42 -3.14
N GLY A 171 4.03 -7.02 -3.25
CA GLY A 171 4.33 -8.26 -2.55
C GLY A 171 4.35 -8.08 -1.04
N ALA A 172 4.97 -7.02 -0.54
CA ALA A 172 5.00 -6.72 0.89
C ALA A 172 3.61 -6.34 1.43
N SER A 173 2.78 -5.65 0.62
CA SER A 173 1.39 -5.35 0.98
C SER A 173 0.56 -6.62 1.13
N ALA A 174 0.62 -7.52 0.15
CA ALA A 174 -0.13 -8.78 0.20
C ALA A 174 0.27 -9.66 1.40
N ILE A 175 1.58 -9.80 1.65
CA ILE A 175 2.06 -10.56 2.82
C ILE A 175 1.74 -9.83 4.12
N GLY A 176 1.86 -8.51 4.17
CA GLY A 176 1.49 -7.70 5.34
C GLY A 176 0.01 -7.79 5.67
N TYR A 177 -0.86 -7.76 4.64
CA TYR A 177 -2.30 -7.98 4.78
C TYR A 177 -2.58 -9.38 5.34
N LEU A 178 -2.03 -10.41 4.69
CA LEU A 178 -2.20 -11.79 5.12
C LEU A 178 -1.79 -11.99 6.58
N LEU A 179 -0.59 -11.55 6.94
CA LEU A 179 -0.08 -11.69 8.30
C LEU A 179 -0.89 -10.83 9.29
N GLY A 180 -1.25 -9.60 8.92
CA GLY A 180 -2.02 -8.69 9.78
C GLY A 180 -3.39 -9.28 10.13
N VAL A 181 -4.11 -9.80 9.15
CA VAL A 181 -5.42 -10.41 9.35
C VAL A 181 -5.28 -11.78 10.00
N SER A 182 -4.46 -12.69 9.43
CA SER A 182 -4.42 -14.08 9.90
C SER A 182 -3.67 -14.23 11.22
N LEU A 183 -2.44 -13.73 11.31
CA LEU A 183 -1.63 -13.84 12.54
C LEU A 183 -2.14 -12.88 13.62
N GLY A 184 -2.55 -11.67 13.24
CA GLY A 184 -3.12 -10.70 14.16
C GLY A 184 -4.42 -11.21 14.79
N GLY A 185 -5.32 -11.77 13.99
CA GLY A 185 -6.56 -12.32 14.51
C GLY A 185 -6.37 -13.62 15.29
N TYR A 186 -5.44 -14.50 14.86
CA TYR A 186 -5.08 -15.69 15.65
C TYR A 186 -4.55 -15.32 17.04
N THR A 187 -3.61 -14.37 17.10
CA THR A 187 -3.04 -13.91 18.38
C THR A 187 -4.10 -13.21 19.23
N ALA A 188 -5.04 -12.48 18.63
CA ALA A 188 -6.13 -11.85 19.35
C ALA A 188 -7.14 -12.86 19.90
N ALA A 189 -7.46 -13.91 19.14
CA ALA A 189 -8.35 -14.97 19.57
C ALA A 189 -7.77 -15.79 20.74
N THR A 190 -6.45 -15.99 20.76
CA THR A 190 -5.76 -16.83 21.75
C THR A 190 -5.28 -16.06 22.97
N PHE A 191 -4.75 -14.86 22.79
CA PHE A 191 -4.09 -14.08 23.85
C PHE A 191 -4.77 -12.74 24.13
N GLY A 192 -5.81 -12.39 23.37
CA GLY A 192 -6.49 -11.10 23.45
C GLY A 192 -5.82 -10.00 22.60
N TRP A 193 -6.62 -9.00 22.22
CA TRP A 193 -6.21 -7.94 21.29
C TRP A 193 -5.00 -7.10 21.78
N ARG A 194 -4.86 -6.89 23.09
CA ARG A 194 -3.73 -6.18 23.68
C ARG A 194 -2.41 -6.89 23.42
N ASN A 195 -2.39 -8.20 23.64
CA ASN A 195 -1.18 -8.99 23.41
C ASN A 195 -0.83 -9.08 21.93
N SER A 196 -1.81 -9.02 21.01
CA SER A 196 -1.53 -8.94 19.56
C SER A 196 -0.70 -7.69 19.21
N PHE A 197 -1.05 -6.52 19.75
CA PHE A 197 -0.25 -5.31 19.57
C PHE A 197 1.12 -5.39 20.26
N LEU A 198 1.22 -6.00 21.44
CA LEU A 198 2.52 -6.17 22.11
C LEU A 198 3.45 -7.09 21.33
N ILE A 199 2.93 -8.21 20.80
CA ILE A 199 3.68 -9.15 19.95
C ILE A 199 4.12 -8.46 18.66
N ALA A 200 3.22 -7.72 18.01
CA ALA A 200 3.51 -6.96 16.79
C ALA A 200 4.62 -5.93 17.01
N GLY A 201 4.49 -5.11 18.05
CA GLY A 201 5.49 -4.11 18.40
C GLY A 201 6.84 -4.73 18.77
N ALA A 202 6.87 -5.82 19.53
CA ALA A 202 8.10 -6.54 19.87
C ALA A 202 8.80 -7.09 18.61
N ALA A 203 8.04 -7.70 17.69
CA ALA A 203 8.57 -8.19 16.42
C ALA A 203 9.18 -7.07 15.58
N GLY A 204 8.52 -5.91 15.52
CA GLY A 204 9.05 -4.72 14.82
C GLY A 204 10.32 -4.17 15.46
N LEU A 205 10.41 -4.14 16.80
CA LEU A 205 11.64 -3.75 17.51
C LEU A 205 12.81 -4.71 17.24
N ILE A 206 12.56 -6.01 17.19
CA ILE A 206 13.57 -7.01 16.79
C ILE A 206 14.03 -6.76 15.35
N LEU A 207 13.09 -6.50 14.44
CA LEU A 207 13.38 -6.16 13.05
C LEU A 207 14.20 -4.88 12.94
N ALA A 208 13.96 -3.88 13.80
CA ALA A 208 14.73 -2.63 13.85
C ALA A 208 16.20 -2.88 14.22
N VAL A 209 16.48 -3.79 15.17
CA VAL A 209 17.85 -4.21 15.49
C VAL A 209 18.52 -4.84 14.28
N GLY A 210 17.82 -5.76 13.57
CA GLY A 210 18.30 -6.37 12.33
C GLY A 210 18.55 -5.31 11.23
N THR A 211 17.64 -4.37 11.07
CA THR A 211 17.77 -3.25 10.11
C THR A 211 19.00 -2.41 10.42
N ARG A 212 19.23 -2.06 11.69
CA ARG A 212 20.40 -1.27 12.12
C ARG A 212 21.72 -2.01 11.90
N ALA A 213 21.73 -3.31 12.13
CA ALA A 213 22.94 -4.13 12.04
C ALA A 213 23.31 -4.49 10.60
N LEU A 214 22.33 -4.84 9.78
CA LEU A 214 22.56 -5.44 8.48
C LEU A 214 22.44 -4.45 7.32
N LEU A 215 21.49 -3.51 7.35
CA LEU A 215 21.29 -2.54 6.27
C LEU A 215 22.46 -1.54 6.23
N LYS A 216 22.90 -1.14 5.05
CA LYS A 216 23.98 -0.18 4.83
C LYS A 216 23.49 1.03 4.04
N GLU A 217 24.09 2.20 4.26
CA GLU A 217 23.80 3.42 3.49
C GLU A 217 24.93 3.65 2.46
N PRO A 218 24.66 3.49 1.15
CA PRO A 218 25.68 3.70 0.12
C PRO A 218 26.25 5.12 0.08
N ARG A 219 25.44 6.12 0.43
CA ARG A 219 25.84 7.53 0.45
C ARG A 219 26.97 7.82 1.42
N CYS A 220 27.15 7.00 2.45
CA CYS A 220 28.30 7.11 3.36
C CYS A 220 29.64 6.86 2.65
N GLN A 221 29.64 6.09 1.54
CA GLN A 221 30.85 5.81 0.74
C GLN A 221 30.91 6.64 -0.53
N LEU A 222 29.79 7.01 -1.11
CA LEU A 222 29.67 7.74 -2.38
C LEU A 222 29.60 9.27 -2.23
N GLY A 223 29.37 9.75 -1.00
CA GLY A 223 28.99 11.14 -0.74
C GLY A 223 27.48 11.35 -0.83
N PHE A 224 26.98 12.31 -0.06
CA PHE A 224 25.58 12.70 -0.09
C PHE A 224 25.31 13.57 -1.32
N PRO A 225 24.13 13.47 -1.95
CA PRO A 225 23.78 14.30 -3.10
C PRO A 225 23.86 15.78 -2.70
N SER A 226 24.56 16.58 -3.50
CA SER A 226 24.45 18.03 -3.38
C SER A 226 23.05 18.45 -3.86
N ALA A 227 22.50 19.51 -3.24
CA ALA A 227 21.12 19.98 -3.47
C ALA A 227 20.86 20.58 -4.89
N GLN A 228 21.67 20.25 -5.89
CA GLN A 228 21.58 20.76 -7.26
C GLN A 228 21.21 19.66 -8.24
N ALA A 229 19.91 19.40 -8.36
CA ALA A 229 19.36 18.93 -9.62
C ALA A 229 18.31 19.95 -10.05
N ASN A 230 18.36 20.40 -11.31
CA ASN A 230 17.31 21.17 -11.97
C ASN A 230 16.04 20.31 -12.07
N VAL A 231 15.41 20.07 -10.94
CA VAL A 231 14.11 19.39 -10.85
C VAL A 231 13.05 20.47 -10.99
N GLU A 232 12.16 20.30 -11.96
CA GLU A 232 10.95 21.12 -12.07
C GLU A 232 10.34 21.27 -10.67
N SER A 233 10.00 22.49 -10.23
CA SER A 233 9.47 22.66 -8.88
C SER A 233 8.16 21.89 -8.75
N PHE A 234 7.91 21.31 -7.56
CA PHE A 234 6.68 20.54 -7.30
C PHE A 234 5.42 21.31 -7.71
N GLY A 235 5.37 22.62 -7.44
CA GLY A 235 4.26 23.48 -7.83
C GLY A 235 4.07 23.60 -9.36
N GLN A 236 5.17 23.69 -10.13
CA GLN A 236 5.11 23.73 -11.60
C GLN A 236 4.65 22.41 -12.18
N ALA A 237 5.16 21.29 -11.64
CA ALA A 237 4.75 19.95 -12.06
C ALA A 237 3.24 19.73 -11.79
N ILE A 238 2.75 20.07 -10.60
CA ILE A 238 1.31 19.99 -10.26
C ILE A 238 0.48 20.90 -11.18
N THR A 239 0.92 22.12 -11.45
CA THR A 239 0.20 23.03 -12.35
C THR A 239 0.11 22.46 -13.76
N GLY A 240 1.17 21.83 -14.25
CA GLY A 240 1.16 21.14 -15.54
C GLY A 240 0.23 19.92 -15.56
N LEU A 241 0.21 19.12 -14.48
CA LEU A 241 -0.66 17.96 -14.35
C LEU A 241 -2.14 18.34 -14.23
N ARG A 242 -2.47 19.43 -13.55
CA ARG A 242 -3.87 19.93 -13.42
C ARG A 242 -4.49 20.34 -14.75
N ARG A 243 -3.69 20.65 -15.78
CA ARG A 243 -4.19 20.96 -17.14
C ARG A 243 -4.59 19.70 -17.90
N LYS A 244 -4.16 18.50 -17.47
CA LYS A 244 -4.45 17.22 -18.12
C LYS A 244 -5.74 16.64 -17.54
N ARG A 245 -6.83 16.68 -18.33
CA ARG A 245 -8.15 16.23 -17.88
C ARG A 245 -8.16 14.74 -17.49
N SER A 246 -7.49 13.90 -18.26
CA SER A 246 -7.39 12.48 -17.97
C SER A 246 -6.70 12.19 -16.64
N PHE A 247 -5.64 12.94 -16.29
CA PHE A 247 -4.97 12.83 -14.99
C PHE A 247 -5.94 13.16 -13.85
N ILE A 248 -6.70 14.26 -13.95
CA ILE A 248 -7.69 14.66 -12.94
C ILE A 248 -8.78 13.61 -12.79
N PHE A 249 -9.30 13.07 -13.91
CA PHE A 249 -10.33 12.03 -13.84
C PHE A 249 -9.80 10.72 -13.24
N VAL A 250 -8.57 10.30 -13.54
CA VAL A 250 -7.95 9.13 -12.89
C VAL A 250 -7.75 9.39 -11.39
N LEU A 251 -7.30 10.60 -11.03
CA LEU A 251 -7.10 10.99 -9.63
C LEU A 251 -8.43 10.93 -8.85
N ILE A 252 -9.50 11.48 -9.39
CA ILE A 252 -10.85 11.44 -8.78
C ILE A 252 -11.34 9.99 -8.71
N GLY A 253 -11.27 9.24 -9.81
CA GLY A 253 -11.72 7.86 -9.86
C GLY A 253 -11.02 6.98 -8.82
N GLN A 254 -9.69 7.09 -8.72
CA GLN A 254 -8.90 6.34 -7.75
C GLN A 254 -9.22 6.75 -6.31
N SER A 255 -9.29 8.05 -6.04
CA SER A 255 -9.59 8.55 -4.69
C SER A 255 -10.96 8.11 -4.19
N VAL A 256 -11.99 8.23 -5.05
CA VAL A 256 -13.36 7.86 -4.69
C VAL A 256 -13.51 6.34 -4.56
N CYS A 257 -12.89 5.56 -5.46
CA CYS A 257 -12.86 4.10 -5.38
C CYS A 257 -12.24 3.62 -4.06
N THR A 258 -11.17 4.28 -3.62
CA THR A 258 -10.44 3.94 -2.39
C THR A 258 -11.26 4.19 -1.13
N ILE A 259 -12.23 5.13 -1.15
CA ILE A 259 -13.15 5.34 0.00
C ILE A 259 -13.86 4.04 0.36
N PHE A 260 -14.44 3.36 -0.63
CA PHE A 260 -15.08 2.05 -0.42
C PHE A 260 -14.06 0.97 -0.04
N ALA A 261 -12.97 0.86 -0.80
CA ALA A 261 -11.99 -0.22 -0.62
C ALA A 261 -11.39 -0.25 0.79
N ILE A 262 -10.98 0.90 1.33
CA ILE A 262 -10.37 0.98 2.66
C ILE A 262 -11.43 0.76 3.76
N ALA A 263 -12.64 1.27 3.57
CA ALA A 263 -13.73 0.99 4.50
C ALA A 263 -14.04 -0.51 4.55
N ALA A 264 -14.14 -1.16 3.40
CA ALA A 264 -14.38 -2.59 3.30
C ALA A 264 -13.26 -3.40 3.97
N SER A 265 -11.99 -3.13 3.61
CA SER A 265 -10.84 -3.86 4.18
C SER A 265 -10.75 -3.78 5.70
N LEU A 266 -11.24 -2.69 6.31
CA LEU A 266 -11.22 -2.51 7.77
C LEU A 266 -12.46 -3.07 8.46
N PHE A 267 -13.65 -2.94 7.86
CA PHE A 267 -14.90 -3.28 8.53
C PHE A 267 -15.50 -4.63 8.13
N ILE A 268 -15.04 -5.28 7.07
CA ILE A 268 -15.51 -6.64 6.72
C ILE A 268 -15.27 -7.64 7.83
N PRO A 269 -14.13 -7.69 8.55
CA PRO A 269 -13.98 -8.56 9.69
C PRO A 269 -15.07 -8.36 10.75
N SER A 270 -15.38 -7.10 11.10
CA SER A 270 -16.45 -6.78 12.04
C SER A 270 -17.84 -7.17 11.51
N PHE A 271 -18.10 -6.97 10.20
CA PHE A 271 -19.32 -7.43 9.55
C PHE A 271 -19.47 -8.96 9.63
N MET A 272 -18.39 -9.71 9.36
CA MET A 272 -18.41 -11.19 9.45
C MET A 272 -18.71 -11.66 10.87
N ILE A 273 -18.14 -11.00 11.89
CA ILE A 273 -18.37 -11.32 13.28
C ILE A 273 -19.82 -11.01 13.69
N ARG A 274 -20.33 -9.82 13.37
CA ARG A 274 -21.67 -9.35 13.81
C ARG A 274 -22.79 -9.98 13.02
N SER A 275 -22.72 -9.93 11.68
CA SER A 275 -23.85 -10.30 10.80
C SER A 275 -23.82 -11.75 10.34
N LEU A 276 -22.64 -12.39 10.31
CA LEU A 276 -22.49 -13.80 9.91
C LEU A 276 -22.12 -14.70 11.10
N HIS A 277 -22.02 -14.13 12.31
CA HIS A 277 -21.67 -14.82 13.56
C HIS A 277 -20.39 -15.66 13.48
N ALA A 278 -19.43 -15.19 12.65
CA ALA A 278 -18.12 -15.82 12.53
C ALA A 278 -17.28 -15.59 13.78
N SER A 279 -16.54 -16.59 14.21
CA SER A 279 -15.53 -16.38 15.24
C SER A 279 -14.33 -15.62 14.67
N LEU A 280 -13.61 -14.89 15.53
CA LEU A 280 -12.40 -14.17 15.13
C LEU A 280 -11.36 -15.10 14.48
N LEU A 281 -11.27 -16.35 14.97
CA LEU A 281 -10.39 -17.38 14.43
C LEU A 281 -10.80 -17.76 12.99
N GLN A 282 -12.09 -18.00 12.75
CA GLN A 282 -12.59 -18.31 11.40
C GLN A 282 -12.30 -17.17 10.41
N VAL A 283 -12.52 -15.91 10.82
CA VAL A 283 -12.18 -14.74 10.00
C VAL A 283 -10.71 -14.76 9.64
N SER A 284 -9.85 -15.00 10.62
CA SER A 284 -8.39 -14.95 10.46
C SER A 284 -7.84 -16.06 9.58
N GLU A 285 -8.35 -17.29 9.74
CA GLU A 285 -7.85 -18.46 9.01
C GLU A 285 -8.36 -18.54 7.57
N THR A 286 -9.55 -18.02 7.29
CA THR A 286 -10.18 -18.21 5.97
C THR A 286 -10.17 -16.96 5.12
N TRP A 287 -10.68 -15.85 5.67
CA TRP A 287 -10.86 -14.63 4.87
C TRP A 287 -9.55 -13.92 4.53
N GLY A 288 -8.63 -13.79 5.49
CA GLY A 288 -7.35 -13.14 5.23
C GLY A 288 -6.56 -13.81 4.10
N PHE A 289 -6.55 -15.15 4.08
CA PHE A 289 -5.91 -15.91 3.01
C PHE A 289 -6.64 -15.78 1.67
N ALA A 290 -7.98 -15.80 1.67
CA ALA A 290 -8.78 -15.65 0.47
C ALA A 290 -8.53 -14.30 -0.20
N VAL A 291 -8.60 -13.20 0.57
CA VAL A 291 -8.37 -11.84 0.05
C VAL A 291 -6.95 -11.67 -0.46
N ALA A 292 -5.93 -12.06 0.32
CA ALA A 292 -4.53 -11.94 -0.12
C ALA A 292 -4.27 -12.72 -1.43
N THR A 293 -4.89 -13.88 -1.59
CA THR A 293 -4.78 -14.68 -2.82
C THR A 293 -5.51 -14.01 -3.99
N ALA A 294 -6.72 -13.49 -3.75
CA ALA A 294 -7.50 -12.77 -4.76
C ALA A 294 -6.75 -11.52 -5.25
N ASP A 295 -6.19 -10.73 -4.33
CA ASP A 295 -5.40 -9.54 -4.63
C ASP A 295 -4.17 -9.86 -5.46
N PHE A 296 -3.44 -10.91 -5.10
CA PHE A 296 -2.25 -11.32 -5.85
C PHE A 296 -2.61 -11.75 -7.28
N ILE A 297 -3.62 -12.64 -7.43
CA ILE A 297 -4.06 -13.12 -8.74
C ILE A 297 -4.65 -11.97 -9.56
N GLY A 298 -5.53 -11.16 -8.96
CA GLY A 298 -6.17 -10.02 -9.61
C GLY A 298 -5.17 -8.96 -10.07
N GLY A 299 -4.19 -8.63 -9.23
CA GLY A 299 -3.12 -7.69 -9.57
C GLY A 299 -2.26 -8.18 -10.76
N MET A 300 -1.89 -9.47 -10.77
CA MET A 300 -1.18 -10.07 -11.91
C MET A 300 -2.02 -10.05 -13.19
N LEU A 301 -3.28 -10.44 -13.12
CA LEU A 301 -4.21 -10.40 -14.26
C LEU A 301 -4.42 -8.97 -14.76
N GLY A 302 -4.55 -8.00 -13.85
CA GLY A 302 -4.71 -6.60 -14.19
C GLY A 302 -3.49 -6.01 -14.88
N GLY A 303 -2.28 -6.34 -14.45
CA GLY A 303 -1.04 -6.00 -15.13
C GLY A 303 -0.96 -6.60 -16.53
N TRP A 304 -1.21 -7.90 -16.64
CA TRP A 304 -1.20 -8.64 -17.91
C TRP A 304 -2.26 -8.13 -18.92
N LEU A 305 -3.50 -7.94 -18.46
CA LEU A 305 -4.57 -7.37 -19.31
C LEU A 305 -4.25 -5.93 -19.72
N GLY A 306 -3.71 -5.13 -18.78
CA GLY A 306 -3.25 -3.77 -19.06
C GLY A 306 -2.20 -3.75 -20.16
N ASP A 307 -1.21 -4.61 -20.10
CA ASP A 307 -0.14 -4.69 -21.10
C ASP A 307 -0.66 -5.10 -22.49
N ILE A 308 -1.54 -6.10 -22.56
CA ILE A 308 -2.09 -6.57 -23.83
C ILE A 308 -3.03 -5.54 -24.46
N LEU A 309 -3.98 -5.06 -23.69
CA LEU A 309 -5.01 -4.14 -24.18
C LEU A 309 -4.45 -2.73 -24.37
N GLY A 310 -3.57 -2.27 -23.48
CA GLY A 310 -2.92 -0.96 -23.56
C GLY A 310 -2.00 -0.82 -24.78
N LYS A 311 -1.35 -1.92 -25.24
CA LYS A 311 -0.60 -1.92 -26.50
C LYS A 311 -1.48 -1.70 -27.73
N ARG A 312 -2.76 -2.09 -27.68
CA ARG A 312 -3.72 -1.88 -28.78
C ARG A 312 -4.27 -0.45 -28.76
N ASP A 313 -4.68 0.03 -27.57
CA ASP A 313 -5.22 1.37 -27.37
C ASP A 313 -5.01 1.77 -25.89
N ILE A 314 -4.34 2.90 -25.65
CA ILE A 314 -4.10 3.43 -24.30
C ILE A 314 -5.39 3.72 -23.51
N ARG A 315 -6.52 3.87 -24.17
CA ARG A 315 -7.84 4.02 -23.55
C ARG A 315 -8.22 2.84 -22.66
N TRP A 316 -7.63 1.67 -22.92
CA TRP A 316 -7.93 0.48 -22.14
C TRP A 316 -7.45 0.58 -20.70
N TYR A 317 -6.39 1.34 -20.40
CA TYR A 317 -5.95 1.52 -19.03
C TYR A 317 -7.06 2.06 -18.13
N PRO A 318 -7.64 3.26 -18.37
CA PRO A 318 -8.72 3.73 -17.53
C PRO A 318 -10.05 2.97 -17.76
N ARG A 319 -10.27 2.33 -18.93
CA ARG A 319 -11.46 1.49 -19.14
C ARG A 319 -11.47 0.25 -18.26
N LEU A 320 -10.33 -0.43 -18.08
CA LEU A 320 -10.23 -1.57 -17.20
C LEU A 320 -10.58 -1.18 -15.75
N ALA A 321 -10.07 -0.06 -15.28
CA ALA A 321 -10.41 0.45 -13.95
C ALA A 321 -11.89 0.81 -13.83
N ALA A 322 -12.49 1.40 -14.88
CA ALA A 322 -13.92 1.72 -14.92
C ALA A 322 -14.81 0.45 -14.88
N ILE A 323 -14.46 -0.54 -15.71
CA ILE A 323 -15.20 -1.81 -15.78
C ILE A 323 -15.08 -2.57 -14.46
N ALA A 324 -13.88 -2.66 -13.88
CA ALA A 324 -13.66 -3.27 -12.58
C ALA A 324 -14.53 -2.60 -11.51
N SER A 325 -14.45 -1.26 -11.40
CA SER A 325 -15.25 -0.49 -10.43
C SER A 325 -16.77 -0.69 -10.60
N ALA A 326 -17.26 -0.83 -11.84
CA ALA A 326 -18.67 -1.08 -12.10
C ALA A 326 -19.10 -2.51 -11.76
N LEU A 327 -18.26 -3.51 -12.09
CA LEU A 327 -18.55 -4.93 -11.83
C LEU A 327 -18.54 -5.27 -10.34
N ILE A 328 -17.72 -4.59 -9.56
CA ILE A 328 -17.66 -4.79 -8.11
C ILE A 328 -19.01 -4.51 -7.46
N ILE A 329 -19.77 -3.53 -7.91
CA ILE A 329 -21.03 -3.12 -7.29
C ILE A 329 -22.01 -4.30 -7.12
N PRO A 330 -22.43 -5.02 -8.18
CA PRO A 330 -23.32 -6.15 -8.02
C PRO A 330 -22.67 -7.32 -7.28
N ILE A 331 -21.37 -7.57 -7.46
CA ILE A 331 -20.68 -8.70 -6.83
C ILE A 331 -20.59 -8.47 -5.31
N TYR A 332 -20.15 -7.30 -4.87
CA TYR A 332 -20.09 -6.97 -3.43
C TYR A 332 -21.50 -6.86 -2.81
N TRP A 333 -22.47 -6.36 -3.56
CA TRP A 333 -23.85 -6.36 -3.10
C TRP A 333 -24.35 -7.78 -2.82
N MET A 334 -24.05 -8.74 -3.70
CA MET A 334 -24.37 -10.15 -3.50
C MET A 334 -23.60 -10.75 -2.31
N ALA A 335 -22.31 -10.42 -2.17
CA ALA A 335 -21.50 -10.85 -1.04
C ALA A 335 -22.12 -10.39 0.30
N LEU A 336 -22.39 -9.08 0.42
CA LEU A 336 -22.92 -8.48 1.65
C LEU A 336 -24.36 -8.95 1.98
N LYS A 337 -25.13 -9.45 0.98
CA LYS A 337 -26.43 -10.08 1.19
C LYS A 337 -26.35 -11.55 1.60
N SER A 338 -25.18 -12.16 1.55
CA SER A 338 -25.01 -13.55 1.97
C SER A 338 -25.30 -13.72 3.46
N GLU A 339 -25.94 -14.83 3.80
CA GLU A 339 -26.25 -15.21 5.19
C GLU A 339 -25.29 -16.28 5.73
N ARG A 340 -24.49 -16.89 4.84
CA ARG A 340 -23.53 -17.95 5.18
C ARG A 340 -22.11 -17.46 4.95
N LEU A 341 -21.25 -17.70 5.93
CA LEU A 341 -19.83 -17.32 5.89
C LEU A 341 -19.12 -17.83 4.61
N GLY A 342 -19.28 -19.10 4.26
CA GLY A 342 -18.64 -19.68 3.08
C GLY A 342 -19.11 -19.06 1.77
N SER A 343 -20.40 -18.73 1.64
CA SER A 343 -20.94 -18.03 0.46
C SER A 343 -20.40 -16.61 0.37
N PHE A 344 -20.31 -15.92 1.51
CA PHE A 344 -19.71 -14.59 1.58
C PHE A 344 -18.25 -14.64 1.09
N ILE A 345 -17.40 -15.50 1.65
CA ILE A 345 -15.98 -15.60 1.30
C ILE A 345 -15.79 -15.93 -0.19
N ALA A 346 -16.62 -16.84 -0.73
CA ALA A 346 -16.49 -17.20 -2.16
C ALA A 346 -16.84 -16.04 -3.10
N ILE A 347 -17.87 -15.26 -2.78
CA ILE A 347 -18.28 -14.11 -3.61
C ILE A 347 -17.32 -12.93 -3.39
N ASP A 348 -16.88 -12.70 -2.15
CA ASP A 348 -15.91 -11.68 -1.79
C ASP A 348 -14.56 -11.92 -2.47
N PHE A 349 -14.10 -13.17 -2.55
CA PHE A 349 -12.92 -13.55 -3.33
C PHE A 349 -13.00 -13.08 -4.81
N ILE A 350 -14.18 -13.25 -5.43
CA ILE A 350 -14.39 -12.79 -6.81
C ILE A 350 -14.41 -11.26 -6.87
N ALA A 351 -15.01 -10.61 -5.88
CA ALA A 351 -15.05 -9.14 -5.79
C ALA A 351 -13.66 -8.54 -5.65
N GLU A 352 -12.84 -9.08 -4.73
CA GLU A 352 -11.45 -8.63 -4.52
C GLU A 352 -10.56 -8.91 -5.74
N LEU A 353 -10.73 -10.07 -6.39
CA LEU A 353 -10.03 -10.37 -7.64
C LEU A 353 -10.33 -9.33 -8.72
N VAL A 354 -11.62 -8.99 -8.92
CA VAL A 354 -12.04 -7.98 -9.90
C VAL A 354 -11.53 -6.59 -9.51
N PHE A 355 -11.57 -6.24 -8.23
CA PHE A 355 -11.04 -4.98 -7.72
C PHE A 355 -9.57 -4.82 -8.05
N SER A 356 -8.79 -5.84 -7.74
CA SER A 356 -7.32 -5.84 -7.90
C SER A 356 -6.88 -5.84 -9.36
N VAL A 357 -7.75 -6.27 -10.31
CA VAL A 357 -7.50 -6.07 -11.75
C VAL A 357 -7.50 -4.58 -12.15
N GLY A 358 -8.34 -3.76 -11.53
CA GLY A 358 -8.45 -2.33 -11.85
C GLY A 358 -7.26 -1.47 -11.40
N LEU A 359 -6.59 -1.87 -10.32
CA LEU A 359 -5.57 -1.05 -9.65
C LEU A 359 -4.32 -0.81 -10.51
N PRO A 360 -3.62 -1.82 -11.08
CA PRO A 360 -2.47 -1.61 -11.96
C PRO A 360 -2.83 -0.79 -13.21
N ALA A 361 -4.05 -0.97 -13.74
CA ALA A 361 -4.53 -0.24 -14.90
C ALA A 361 -4.68 1.26 -14.62
N ALA A 362 -5.16 1.66 -13.43
CA ALA A 362 -5.23 3.06 -13.03
C ALA A 362 -3.83 3.70 -12.94
N PHE A 363 -2.84 3.02 -12.37
CA PHE A 363 -1.46 3.51 -12.34
C PHE A 363 -0.85 3.61 -13.73
N SER A 364 -1.12 2.62 -14.62
CA SER A 364 -0.65 2.65 -16.01
C SER A 364 -1.25 3.82 -16.80
N ALA A 365 -2.51 4.20 -16.53
CA ALA A 365 -3.13 5.38 -17.13
C ALA A 365 -2.39 6.67 -16.72
N VAL A 366 -1.98 6.80 -15.46
CA VAL A 366 -1.17 7.94 -15.00
C VAL A 366 0.18 7.98 -15.72
N HIS A 367 0.85 6.84 -15.82
CA HIS A 367 2.13 6.75 -16.52
C HIS A 367 2.04 7.09 -18.01
N ALA A 368 0.94 6.74 -18.67
CA ALA A 368 0.72 7.02 -20.08
C ALA A 368 0.49 8.52 -20.39
N VAL A 369 -0.01 9.27 -19.39
CA VAL A 369 -0.33 10.70 -19.53
C VAL A 369 0.85 11.57 -19.11
N CYS A 370 1.59 11.14 -18.10
CA CYS A 370 2.68 11.95 -17.54
C CYS A 370 4.00 11.63 -18.23
N GLY A 371 4.63 12.60 -18.88
CA GLY A 371 5.96 12.46 -19.41
C GLY A 371 6.98 12.07 -18.32
N ASN A 372 8.16 11.61 -18.74
CA ASN A 372 9.19 11.09 -17.83
C ASN A 372 9.58 12.07 -16.70
N ARG A 373 9.54 13.37 -16.96
CA ARG A 373 9.88 14.42 -16.00
C ARG A 373 8.91 14.53 -14.83
N ARG A 374 7.59 14.30 -15.06
CA ARG A 374 6.52 14.52 -14.08
C ARG A 374 5.98 13.24 -13.48
N ARG A 375 6.47 12.07 -13.93
CA ARG A 375 5.96 10.76 -13.50
C ARG A 375 6.00 10.58 -11.98
N ALA A 376 7.11 10.91 -11.33
CA ALA A 376 7.24 10.79 -9.88
C ALA A 376 6.26 11.71 -9.14
N THR A 377 6.11 12.96 -9.58
CA THR A 377 5.16 13.92 -8.98
C THR A 377 3.70 13.47 -9.18
N ALA A 378 3.37 12.91 -10.34
CA ALA A 378 2.02 12.42 -10.62
C ALA A 378 1.65 11.22 -9.75
N VAL A 379 2.56 10.26 -9.58
CA VAL A 379 2.37 9.12 -8.67
C VAL A 379 2.28 9.60 -7.22
N ALA A 380 3.12 10.55 -6.80
CA ALA A 380 3.06 11.11 -5.46
C ALA A 380 1.72 11.83 -5.19
N ALA A 381 1.20 12.59 -6.16
CA ALA A 381 -0.11 13.24 -6.04
C ALA A 381 -1.24 12.20 -5.96
N LEU A 382 -1.18 11.13 -6.76
CA LEU A 382 -2.14 10.05 -6.70
C LEU A 382 -2.13 9.35 -5.34
N GLN A 383 -0.95 9.01 -4.82
CA GLN A 383 -0.80 8.40 -3.51
C GLN A 383 -1.23 9.32 -2.37
N PHE A 384 -0.91 10.61 -2.46
CA PHE A 384 -1.37 11.58 -1.47
C PHE A 384 -2.91 11.64 -1.37
N CYS A 385 -3.60 11.71 -2.51
CA CYS A 385 -5.05 11.67 -2.53
C CYS A 385 -5.62 10.33 -2.08
N PHE A 386 -4.96 9.22 -2.44
CA PHE A 386 -5.29 7.88 -2.00
C PHE A 386 -5.26 7.78 -0.46
N TYR A 387 -4.17 8.23 0.18
CA TYR A 387 -4.07 8.19 1.63
C TYR A 387 -5.01 9.19 2.30
N LEU A 388 -5.07 10.44 1.87
CA LEU A 388 -5.86 11.46 2.54
C LEU A 388 -7.37 11.23 2.38
N ILE A 389 -7.83 10.87 1.19
CA ILE A 389 -9.25 10.70 0.88
C ILE A 389 -9.70 9.27 1.22
N GLY A 390 -9.03 8.25 0.68
CA GLY A 390 -9.42 6.86 0.88
C GLY A 390 -9.26 6.41 2.33
N PHE A 391 -8.04 6.46 2.84
CA PHE A 391 -7.77 6.09 4.24
C PHE A 391 -8.41 7.06 5.22
N GLY A 392 -8.46 8.36 4.90
CA GLY A 392 -9.07 9.35 5.78
C GLY A 392 -10.57 9.22 5.89
N LEU A 393 -11.29 9.24 4.77
CA LEU A 393 -12.76 9.33 4.79
C LEU A 393 -13.45 7.96 4.81
N GLY A 394 -12.85 6.92 4.19
CA GLY A 394 -13.50 5.63 4.05
C GLY A 394 -14.00 5.04 5.37
N PRO A 395 -13.12 4.76 6.33
CA PRO A 395 -13.52 4.19 7.61
C PRO A 395 -14.46 5.09 8.42
N LEU A 396 -14.25 6.40 8.38
CA LEU A 396 -15.11 7.35 9.10
C LEU A 396 -16.54 7.32 8.56
N ILE A 397 -16.71 7.35 7.23
CA ILE A 397 -18.04 7.31 6.59
C ILE A 397 -18.73 5.98 6.89
N ALA A 398 -17.99 4.87 6.78
CA ALA A 398 -18.53 3.54 7.08
C ALA A 398 -19.02 3.44 8.53
N GLY A 399 -18.21 3.90 9.48
CA GLY A 399 -18.57 3.90 10.89
C GLY A 399 -19.77 4.82 11.19
N ALA A 400 -19.79 6.04 10.64
CA ALA A 400 -20.89 6.99 10.84
C ALA A 400 -22.22 6.47 10.25
N LEU A 401 -22.18 5.86 9.07
CA LEU A 401 -23.36 5.23 8.48
C LEU A 401 -23.82 4.01 9.31
N SER A 402 -22.89 3.21 9.83
CA SER A 402 -23.23 2.09 10.70
C SER A 402 -23.95 2.54 11.95
N ASP A 403 -23.44 3.57 12.64
CA ASP A 403 -24.09 4.13 13.83
C ASP A 403 -25.48 4.73 13.50
N ALA A 404 -25.60 5.44 12.36
CA ALA A 404 -26.87 6.00 11.91
C ALA A 404 -27.91 4.91 11.60
N PHE A 405 -27.50 3.76 11.15
CA PHE A 405 -28.37 2.63 10.84
C PHE A 405 -28.61 1.71 12.03
N SER A 406 -27.94 1.91 13.17
CA SER A 406 -27.98 1.00 14.30
C SER A 406 -29.39 0.83 14.89
N SER A 407 -30.18 1.90 14.95
CA SER A 407 -31.56 1.87 15.46
C SER A 407 -32.52 1.08 14.57
N ALA A 408 -32.27 1.06 13.24
CA ALA A 408 -33.15 0.41 12.27
C ALA A 408 -32.75 -1.06 11.99
N TYR A 409 -31.45 -1.38 12.06
CA TYR A 409 -30.93 -2.65 11.58
C TYR A 409 -30.12 -3.44 12.62
N GLY A 410 -29.89 -2.89 13.81
CA GLY A 410 -29.18 -3.57 14.91
C GLY A 410 -27.80 -4.08 14.47
N GLU A 411 -27.55 -5.38 14.66
CA GLU A 411 -26.27 -6.03 14.28
C GLU A 411 -25.97 -5.99 12.79
N ASN A 412 -26.98 -5.80 11.94
CA ASN A 412 -26.82 -5.64 10.49
C ASN A 412 -26.53 -4.18 10.05
N SER A 413 -26.41 -3.23 10.98
CA SER A 413 -26.14 -1.82 10.65
C SER A 413 -24.91 -1.65 9.77
N LEU A 414 -23.84 -2.38 10.09
CA LEU A 414 -22.58 -2.34 9.33
C LEU A 414 -22.74 -2.94 7.92
N ARG A 415 -23.57 -3.99 7.75
CA ARG A 415 -23.92 -4.54 6.44
C ARG A 415 -24.52 -3.47 5.54
N TYR A 416 -25.53 -2.74 6.03
CA TYR A 416 -26.20 -1.70 5.24
C TYR A 416 -25.31 -0.45 5.04
N SER A 417 -24.42 -0.15 6.00
CA SER A 417 -23.39 0.86 5.82
C SER A 417 -22.50 0.54 4.62
N LEU A 418 -21.92 -0.67 4.57
CA LEU A 418 -21.05 -1.11 3.46
C LEU A 418 -21.81 -1.18 2.13
N ILE A 419 -23.07 -1.64 2.13
CA ILE A 419 -23.92 -1.60 0.92
C ILE A 419 -24.13 -0.17 0.42
N SER A 420 -24.39 0.78 1.31
CA SER A 420 -24.57 2.19 0.94
C SER A 420 -23.29 2.79 0.36
N MET A 421 -22.13 2.37 0.86
CA MET A 421 -20.82 2.82 0.36
C MET A 421 -20.50 2.31 -1.05
N LEU A 422 -21.16 1.26 -1.56
CA LEU A 422 -21.04 0.86 -2.97
C LEU A 422 -21.42 2.00 -3.92
N GLY A 423 -22.27 2.94 -3.46
CA GLY A 423 -22.61 4.14 -4.20
C GLY A 423 -21.40 4.99 -4.64
N PHE A 424 -20.29 4.96 -3.90
CA PHE A 424 -19.06 5.66 -4.29
C PHE A 424 -18.39 5.06 -5.54
N LEU A 425 -18.62 3.80 -5.83
CA LEU A 425 -18.06 3.14 -7.02
C LEU A 425 -18.69 3.65 -8.33
N ILE A 426 -19.90 4.19 -8.28
CA ILE A 426 -20.57 4.74 -9.46
C ILE A 426 -19.82 5.97 -10.01
N PRO A 427 -19.60 7.05 -9.22
CA PRO A 427 -18.80 8.18 -9.68
C PRO A 427 -17.33 7.81 -9.93
N ALA A 428 -16.77 6.81 -9.25
CA ALA A 428 -15.43 6.31 -9.54
C ALA A 428 -15.36 5.69 -10.94
N ALA A 429 -16.27 4.79 -11.28
CA ALA A 429 -16.36 4.17 -12.61
C ALA A 429 -16.60 5.23 -13.70
N ALA A 430 -17.49 6.20 -13.45
CA ALA A 430 -17.74 7.31 -14.37
C ALA A 430 -16.47 8.15 -14.60
N ALA A 431 -15.74 8.49 -13.55
CA ALA A 431 -14.49 9.25 -13.66
C ALA A 431 -13.43 8.50 -14.50
N PHE A 432 -13.22 7.21 -14.25
CA PHE A 432 -12.33 6.39 -15.07
C PHE A 432 -12.79 6.30 -16.53
N TRP A 433 -14.09 6.19 -16.74
CA TRP A 433 -14.64 6.17 -18.10
C TRP A 433 -14.41 7.50 -18.84
N TRP A 434 -14.60 8.64 -18.17
CA TRP A 434 -14.27 9.95 -18.73
C TRP A 434 -12.77 10.12 -18.99
N ALA A 435 -11.91 9.61 -18.10
CA ALA A 435 -10.47 9.56 -18.35
C ALA A 435 -10.15 8.85 -19.67
N SER A 436 -10.85 7.75 -19.96
CA SER A 436 -10.63 7.00 -21.22
C SER A 436 -10.94 7.80 -22.48
N ARG A 437 -11.85 8.78 -22.38
CA ARG A 437 -12.21 9.64 -23.53
C ARG A 437 -11.20 10.76 -23.75
N THR A 438 -10.49 11.18 -22.72
CA THR A 438 -9.58 12.33 -22.77
C THR A 438 -8.10 11.96 -22.90
N ILE A 439 -7.74 10.69 -22.61
CA ILE A 439 -6.35 10.24 -22.48
C ILE A 439 -5.50 10.44 -23.74
N HIS A 440 -6.09 10.35 -24.94
CA HIS A 440 -5.37 10.58 -26.18
C HIS A 440 -4.95 12.04 -26.39
N HIS A 441 -5.76 12.99 -25.91
CA HIS A 441 -5.45 14.41 -26.03
C HIS A 441 -4.39 14.87 -25.03
N ASP A 442 -4.27 14.15 -23.93
CA ASP A 442 -3.38 14.51 -22.82
C ASP A 442 -2.03 13.78 -22.86
N ARG A 443 -1.85 12.86 -23.83
CA ARG A 443 -0.59 12.11 -23.97
C ARG A 443 0.54 13.08 -24.30
N GLU A 444 1.61 13.04 -23.51
CA GLU A 444 2.88 13.67 -23.92
C GLU A 444 3.60 12.69 -24.84
N ASP A 445 3.90 13.12 -26.09
CA ASP A 445 4.78 12.38 -26.95
C ASP A 445 6.16 12.28 -26.27
N SER A 446 6.60 11.06 -26.08
CA SER A 446 7.85 10.70 -25.38
C SER A 446 9.07 10.97 -26.20
#